data_379e2e5fab580e15119b2a95654cc857
#
_entry.id   379e2e5fab580e15119b2a95654cc857
#
_cell.length_a   1.000
_cell.length_b   1.000
_cell.length_c   1.000
_cell.angle_alpha   90.00
_cell.angle_beta   90.00
_cell.angle_gamma   90.00
#
_symmetry.space_group_name_H-M   'P 1'
#
loop_
_entity.id
_entity.type
_entity.pdbx_description
1 polymer ?
#
loop_
_entity_poly.entity_id
_entity_poly.type
_entity_poly.pdbx_seq_one_letter_code
_entity_poly.pdbx_strand_id
1 'polypeptide(L)'
;MNDSVNSPLERSHSELRKNPAKEGDPMTVVLYGIDSDSQRQQENSVQRSDSIVLMSINPEDKKTVMVSIPRDTRAKIVGKNTTEKINHAYAYGGPDMAVKSLEKLMDVPVDHYVSINMDGVKTVVDELGGVTLTSNASFTTKDTENTYQFKKGKEYKMNGEQALAYMRSRKEEGAGGDEGRQQRQQQVITVVAKEALSINSVTKLNGIFKAAQNNLKTDLSFVQLNRLKSDYDKAQDNVERLTIDGQNALGNDNLYYFYPYENSLKDIKQKLKDSLK
;
A
#
# COMPACT_ATOMS: atom_id res chain seq x y z
N MET A 1 9.22 4.52 19.52
CA MET A 1 9.63 4.00 18.20
C MET A 1 11.12 4.24 18.08
N ASN A 2 11.87 3.26 17.58
CA ASN A 2 13.28 3.48 17.27
C ASN A 2 13.39 4.45 16.09
N ASP A 3 14.41 5.30 16.06
CA ASP A 3 14.65 6.29 14.99
C ASP A 3 14.70 5.67 13.58
N SER A 4 14.93 4.36 13.47
CA SER A 4 14.96 3.62 12.20
C SER A 4 13.62 3.47 11.50
N VAL A 5 12.49 3.53 12.22
CA VAL A 5 11.12 3.40 11.66
C VAL A 5 10.50 4.77 11.40
N ASN A 6 10.81 5.73 12.27
CA ASN A 6 10.22 7.06 12.18
C ASN A 6 10.93 7.88 11.09
N SER A 7 10.21 8.12 10.01
CA SER A 7 10.67 8.93 8.87
C SER A 7 9.59 9.99 8.57
N PRO A 8 9.59 11.10 9.33
CA PRO A 8 8.57 12.12 9.18
C PRO A 8 8.62 12.75 7.78
N LEU A 9 7.46 13.14 7.28
CA LEU A 9 7.35 13.96 6.08
C LEU A 9 7.95 15.35 6.33
N GLU A 10 8.47 15.99 5.29
CA GLU A 10 9.01 17.37 5.34
C GLU A 10 7.92 18.44 5.54
N ARG A 11 6.79 18.05 6.11
CA ARG A 11 5.65 18.94 6.36
C ARG A 11 4.89 18.52 7.62
N SER A 12 4.21 19.45 8.27
CA SER A 12 3.39 19.17 9.44
C SER A 12 2.02 18.55 9.12
N HIS A 13 1.48 18.84 7.94
CA HIS A 13 0.19 18.32 7.44
C HIS A 13 0.06 18.57 5.94
N SER A 14 -0.97 17.97 5.30
CA SER A 14 -1.30 18.19 3.89
C SER A 14 -1.71 19.64 3.62
N GLU A 15 -1.25 20.21 2.51
CA GLU A 15 -1.68 21.53 2.03
C GLU A 15 -3.18 21.56 1.64
N LEU A 16 -3.79 20.39 1.43
CA LEU A 16 -5.22 20.25 1.16
C LEU A 16 -6.07 20.27 2.43
N ARG A 17 -5.45 20.40 3.62
CA ARG A 17 -6.13 20.60 4.90
C ARG A 17 -5.79 21.98 5.47
N LYS A 18 -6.78 22.61 6.13
CA LYS A 18 -6.53 23.86 6.89
C LYS A 18 -5.70 23.61 8.15
N ASN A 19 -5.93 22.46 8.81
CA ASN A 19 -5.27 22.04 10.04
C ASN A 19 -4.98 20.55 9.99
N PRO A 20 -4.01 20.03 10.75
CA PRO A 20 -3.83 18.60 10.94
C PRO A 20 -5.11 17.93 11.46
N ALA A 21 -5.38 16.71 11.02
CA ALA A 21 -6.51 15.92 11.52
C ALA A 21 -6.37 15.68 13.02
N LYS A 22 -7.41 15.99 13.81
CA LYS A 22 -7.46 15.78 15.25
C LYS A 22 -8.01 14.40 15.57
N GLU A 23 -7.94 13.99 16.83
CA GLU A 23 -8.53 12.75 17.30
C GLU A 23 -10.03 12.72 17.00
N GLY A 24 -10.48 11.63 16.36
CA GLY A 24 -11.86 11.45 15.91
C GLY A 24 -12.17 12.05 14.54
N ASP A 25 -11.34 12.94 14.00
CA ASP A 25 -11.55 13.44 12.63
C ASP A 25 -11.26 12.34 11.61
N PRO A 26 -11.96 12.32 10.47
CA PRO A 26 -11.60 11.46 9.36
C PRO A 26 -10.16 11.69 8.91
N MET A 27 -9.41 10.61 8.65
CA MET A 27 -8.00 10.67 8.25
C MET A 27 -7.69 9.77 7.06
N THR A 28 -6.60 10.10 6.37
CA THR A 28 -6.09 9.29 5.27
C THR A 28 -4.70 8.74 5.58
N VAL A 29 -4.51 7.49 5.19
CA VAL A 29 -3.22 6.80 5.26
C VAL A 29 -2.92 6.15 3.94
N VAL A 30 -1.73 6.37 3.38
CA VAL A 30 -1.27 5.62 2.21
C VAL A 30 -0.28 4.54 2.63
N LEU A 31 -0.49 3.33 2.10
CA LEU A 31 0.43 2.22 2.23
C LEU A 31 1.16 1.99 0.92
N TYR A 32 2.49 2.03 0.97
CA TYR A 32 3.38 1.74 -0.14
C TYR A 32 4.07 0.37 0.07
N GLY A 33 3.85 -0.58 -0.82
CA GLY A 33 4.65 -1.78 -0.94
C GLY A 33 5.85 -1.52 -1.86
N ILE A 34 7.06 -1.64 -1.30
CA ILE A 34 8.30 -1.33 -2.02
C ILE A 34 8.92 -2.60 -2.59
N ASP A 35 9.16 -2.63 -3.91
CA ASP A 35 9.86 -3.75 -4.55
C ASP A 35 11.39 -3.66 -4.29
N SER A 36 11.74 -3.90 -3.05
CA SER A 36 13.13 -4.08 -2.63
C SER A 36 13.20 -5.16 -1.57
N ASP A 37 14.32 -5.84 -1.52
CA ASP A 37 14.72 -6.70 -0.41
C ASP A 37 16.03 -6.18 0.19
N SER A 38 16.47 -6.80 1.28
CA SER A 38 17.67 -6.39 2.01
C SER A 38 18.93 -6.41 1.14
N GLN A 39 19.01 -7.30 0.13
CA GLN A 39 20.13 -7.36 -0.81
C GLN A 39 20.13 -6.17 -1.78
N ARG A 40 18.97 -5.85 -2.37
CA ARG A 40 18.83 -4.72 -3.29
C ARG A 40 19.00 -3.36 -2.62
N GLN A 41 18.68 -3.25 -1.32
CA GLN A 41 18.94 -2.04 -0.55
C GLN A 41 20.44 -1.76 -0.41
N GLN A 42 21.27 -2.80 -0.26
CA GLN A 42 22.73 -2.66 -0.19
C GLN A 42 23.35 -2.26 -1.53
N GLU A 43 22.71 -2.58 -2.65
CA GLU A 43 23.18 -2.26 -4.00
C GLU A 43 22.77 -0.87 -4.51
N ASN A 44 22.21 0.02 -3.66
CA ASN A 44 21.68 1.34 -4.05
C ASN A 44 20.68 1.29 -5.22
N SER A 45 19.94 0.19 -5.34
CA SER A 45 18.94 0.05 -6.40
C SER A 45 17.76 1.00 -6.16
N VAL A 46 17.26 1.57 -7.24
CA VAL A 46 16.12 2.51 -7.23
C VAL A 46 14.88 1.81 -6.67
N GLN A 47 14.42 2.24 -5.50
CA GLN A 47 13.25 1.70 -4.82
C GLN A 47 11.97 2.29 -5.42
N ARG A 48 11.06 1.46 -5.91
CA ARG A 48 9.77 1.86 -6.45
C ARG A 48 8.63 1.34 -5.58
N SER A 49 7.56 2.14 -5.48
CA SER A 49 6.33 1.69 -4.84
C SER A 49 5.51 0.86 -5.83
N ASP A 50 5.60 -0.46 -5.73
CA ASP A 50 4.93 -1.38 -6.64
C ASP A 50 3.49 -1.71 -6.20
N SER A 51 3.14 -1.41 -4.96
CA SER A 51 1.78 -1.43 -4.46
C SER A 51 1.45 -0.11 -3.78
N ILE A 52 0.30 0.46 -4.10
CA ILE A 52 -0.17 1.73 -3.56
C ILE A 52 -1.61 1.55 -3.13
N VAL A 53 -1.88 1.65 -1.83
CA VAL A 53 -3.22 1.58 -1.24
C VAL A 53 -3.47 2.85 -0.44
N LEU A 54 -4.43 3.65 -0.88
CA LEU A 54 -4.90 4.82 -0.12
C LEU A 54 -6.13 4.42 0.69
N MET A 55 -6.08 4.68 2.00
CA MET A 55 -7.19 4.44 2.91
C MET A 55 -7.70 5.77 3.46
N SER A 56 -9.01 5.95 3.47
CA SER A 56 -9.70 6.99 4.23
C SER A 56 -10.51 6.31 5.33
N ILE A 57 -10.28 6.71 6.57
CA ILE A 57 -10.91 6.15 7.77
C ILE A 57 -11.74 7.25 8.40
N ASN A 58 -13.06 7.03 8.46
CA ASN A 58 -14.02 7.93 9.12
C ASN A 58 -14.63 7.19 10.32
N PRO A 59 -14.18 7.50 11.55
CA PRO A 59 -14.68 6.83 12.75
C PRO A 59 -16.10 7.28 13.13
N GLU A 60 -16.55 8.48 12.72
CA GLU A 60 -17.90 8.98 12.97
C GLU A 60 -18.92 8.23 12.11
N ASP A 61 -18.68 8.12 10.81
CA ASP A 61 -19.52 7.38 9.87
C ASP A 61 -19.31 5.86 9.95
N LYS A 62 -18.37 5.42 10.79
CA LYS A 62 -17.98 3.99 10.92
C LYS A 62 -17.64 3.35 9.57
N LYS A 63 -16.94 4.08 8.74
CA LYS A 63 -16.64 3.68 7.36
C LYS A 63 -15.15 3.82 7.04
N THR A 64 -14.61 2.80 6.34
CA THR A 64 -13.29 2.85 5.71
C THR A 64 -13.43 2.70 4.21
N VAL A 65 -12.82 3.61 3.45
CA VAL A 65 -12.70 3.51 1.99
C VAL A 65 -11.25 3.16 1.65
N MET A 66 -11.03 2.06 0.94
CA MET A 66 -9.71 1.62 0.50
C MET A 66 -9.65 1.69 -1.03
N VAL A 67 -8.68 2.40 -1.57
CA VAL A 67 -8.47 2.56 -3.02
C VAL A 67 -7.13 1.95 -3.40
N SER A 68 -7.16 0.95 -4.29
CA SER A 68 -5.97 0.41 -4.94
C SER A 68 -5.63 1.24 -6.17
N ILE A 69 -4.39 1.77 -6.21
CA ILE A 69 -3.91 2.63 -7.30
C ILE A 69 -2.88 1.85 -8.10
N PRO A 70 -3.11 1.61 -9.41
CA PRO A 70 -2.13 0.94 -10.25
C PRO A 70 -0.81 1.71 -10.28
N ARG A 71 0.31 1.02 -10.05
CA ARG A 71 1.64 1.64 -9.97
C ARG A 71 2.06 2.38 -11.25
N ASP A 72 1.56 1.90 -12.40
CA ASP A 72 1.85 2.45 -13.73
C ASP A 72 0.92 3.60 -14.12
N THR A 73 0.05 4.07 -13.20
CA THR A 73 -0.85 5.20 -13.43
C THR A 73 -0.06 6.42 -13.88
N ARG A 74 -0.42 6.95 -15.06
CA ARG A 74 0.18 8.17 -15.59
C ARG A 74 -0.26 9.36 -14.76
N ALA A 75 0.68 10.00 -14.09
CA ALA A 75 0.43 11.08 -13.14
C ALA A 75 1.52 12.16 -13.19
N LYS A 76 1.17 13.37 -12.77
CA LYS A 76 2.13 14.46 -12.59
C LYS A 76 2.99 14.17 -11.37
N ILE A 77 4.31 14.13 -11.54
CA ILE A 77 5.27 13.96 -10.45
C ILE A 77 5.59 15.34 -9.87
N VAL A 78 5.11 15.56 -8.65
CA VAL A 78 5.31 16.84 -7.94
C VAL A 78 6.78 17.01 -7.59
N GLY A 79 7.34 18.18 -7.91
CA GLY A 79 8.77 18.47 -7.69
C GLY A 79 9.68 18.15 -8.88
N LYS A 80 9.22 17.36 -9.89
CA LYS A 80 10.00 17.12 -11.13
C LYS A 80 9.41 17.78 -12.37
N ASN A 81 8.19 18.28 -12.31
CA ASN A 81 7.45 18.84 -13.47
C ASN A 81 7.30 17.88 -14.65
N THR A 82 7.41 16.58 -14.43
CA THR A 82 7.20 15.51 -15.42
C THR A 82 5.86 14.83 -15.21
N THR A 83 5.39 14.15 -16.25
CA THR A 83 4.21 13.28 -16.17
C THR A 83 4.66 11.86 -16.52
N GLU A 84 4.69 11.01 -15.52
CA GLU A 84 5.26 9.67 -15.58
C GLU A 84 4.40 8.66 -14.80
N LYS A 85 4.89 7.43 -14.59
CA LYS A 85 4.26 6.45 -13.71
C LYS A 85 4.29 6.95 -12.27
N ILE A 86 3.17 6.86 -11.56
CA ILE A 86 3.06 7.36 -10.17
C ILE A 86 4.11 6.73 -9.23
N ASN A 87 4.48 5.48 -9.45
CA ASN A 87 5.49 4.80 -8.62
C ASN A 87 6.92 5.37 -8.78
N HIS A 88 7.20 6.13 -9.84
CA HIS A 88 8.48 6.83 -9.99
C HIS A 88 8.66 7.94 -8.96
N ALA A 89 7.58 8.52 -8.44
CA ALA A 89 7.65 9.55 -7.41
C ALA A 89 8.38 9.06 -6.16
N TYR A 90 8.11 7.82 -5.73
CA TYR A 90 8.81 7.23 -4.59
C TYR A 90 10.31 7.02 -4.87
N ALA A 91 10.65 6.63 -6.09
CA ALA A 91 12.02 6.42 -6.53
C ALA A 91 12.85 7.71 -6.58
N TYR A 92 12.21 8.82 -6.91
CA TYR A 92 12.89 10.11 -7.09
C TYR A 92 13.05 10.91 -5.80
N GLY A 93 12.06 10.90 -4.94
CA GLY A 93 12.04 11.75 -3.75
C GLY A 93 11.42 11.08 -2.53
N GLY A 94 11.44 9.73 -2.48
CA GLY A 94 10.95 8.99 -1.33
C GLY A 94 9.47 9.23 -1.03
N PRO A 95 9.10 9.08 0.25
CA PRO A 95 7.72 9.24 0.68
C PRO A 95 7.16 10.64 0.41
N ASP A 96 7.95 11.71 0.59
CA ASP A 96 7.49 13.08 0.40
C ASP A 96 6.98 13.36 -1.00
N MET A 97 7.78 13.01 -2.01
CA MET A 97 7.40 13.19 -3.40
C MET A 97 6.26 12.26 -3.80
N ALA A 98 6.26 11.03 -3.29
CA ALA A 98 5.20 10.05 -3.56
C ALA A 98 3.86 10.52 -2.99
N VAL A 99 3.83 10.99 -1.76
CA VAL A 99 2.63 11.50 -1.09
C VAL A 99 2.09 12.74 -1.82
N LYS A 100 2.94 13.74 -2.11
CA LYS A 100 2.52 14.95 -2.84
C LYS A 100 1.99 14.65 -4.24
N SER A 101 2.60 13.68 -4.95
CA SER A 101 2.16 13.26 -6.28
C SER A 101 0.83 12.50 -6.22
N LEU A 102 0.61 11.70 -5.18
CA LEU A 102 -0.64 11.00 -4.94
C LEU A 102 -1.78 11.98 -4.60
N GLU A 103 -1.52 12.97 -3.72
CA GLU A 103 -2.47 14.04 -3.43
C GLU A 103 -2.88 14.80 -4.69
N LYS A 104 -1.91 15.11 -5.56
CA LYS A 104 -2.19 15.76 -6.84
C LYS A 104 -3.03 14.90 -7.77
N LEU A 105 -2.81 13.58 -7.79
CA LEU A 105 -3.60 12.64 -8.58
C LEU A 105 -5.01 12.49 -8.02
N MET A 106 -5.16 12.30 -6.72
CA MET A 106 -6.42 11.93 -6.07
C MET A 106 -7.25 13.13 -5.61
N ASP A 107 -6.64 14.31 -5.53
CA ASP A 107 -7.28 15.57 -5.05
C ASP A 107 -7.92 15.43 -3.65
N VAL A 108 -7.22 14.69 -2.79
CA VAL A 108 -7.53 14.51 -1.36
C VAL A 108 -6.25 14.60 -0.54
N PRO A 109 -6.32 15.04 0.73
CA PRO A 109 -5.16 15.04 1.60
C PRO A 109 -4.67 13.62 1.86
N VAL A 110 -3.37 13.45 2.10
CA VAL A 110 -2.77 12.22 2.64
C VAL A 110 -2.12 12.60 3.97
N ASP A 111 -2.72 12.20 5.07
CA ASP A 111 -2.28 12.62 6.39
C ASP A 111 -1.03 11.87 6.85
N HIS A 112 -0.99 10.56 6.59
CA HIS A 112 0.10 9.68 7.00
C HIS A 112 0.47 8.69 5.91
N TYR A 113 1.69 8.14 6.01
CA TYR A 113 2.13 7.05 5.16
C TYR A 113 2.75 5.90 5.95
N VAL A 114 2.69 4.72 5.35
CA VAL A 114 3.47 3.54 5.75
C VAL A 114 4.10 2.97 4.48
N SER A 115 5.39 2.74 4.49
CA SER A 115 6.07 2.00 3.41
C SER A 115 6.72 0.75 3.97
N ILE A 116 6.57 -0.36 3.26
CA ILE A 116 7.06 -1.67 3.67
C ILE A 116 7.68 -2.39 2.48
N ASN A 117 8.85 -2.97 2.66
CA ASN A 117 9.48 -3.80 1.63
C ASN A 117 9.06 -5.27 1.74
N MET A 118 9.53 -6.11 0.83
CA MET A 118 9.14 -7.54 0.75
C MET A 118 9.49 -8.33 2.01
N ASP A 119 10.65 -8.08 2.61
CA ASP A 119 11.08 -8.75 3.85
C ASP A 119 10.23 -8.30 5.04
N GLY A 120 9.83 -7.03 5.05
CA GLY A 120 8.89 -6.49 6.03
C GLY A 120 7.51 -7.14 5.93
N VAL A 121 7.00 -7.33 4.71
CA VAL A 121 5.72 -8.04 4.49
C VAL A 121 5.79 -9.45 5.05
N LYS A 122 6.87 -10.20 4.75
CA LYS A 122 7.10 -11.54 5.32
C LYS A 122 7.02 -11.51 6.85
N THR A 123 7.79 -10.62 7.47
CA THR A 123 7.82 -10.46 8.93
C THR A 123 6.44 -10.14 9.50
N VAL A 124 5.72 -9.19 8.90
CA VAL A 124 4.37 -8.82 9.37
C VAL A 124 3.40 -9.99 9.24
N VAL A 125 3.43 -10.73 8.13
CA VAL A 125 2.59 -11.91 7.94
C VAL A 125 2.84 -12.96 9.02
N ASP A 126 4.11 -13.23 9.35
CA ASP A 126 4.48 -14.20 10.40
C ASP A 126 4.01 -13.72 11.79
N GLU A 127 4.19 -12.45 12.12
CA GLU A 127 3.73 -11.85 13.38
C GLU A 127 2.20 -11.82 13.52
N LEU A 128 1.47 -11.74 12.40
CA LEU A 128 0.02 -11.88 12.34
C LEU A 128 -0.45 -13.33 12.61
N GLY A 129 0.45 -14.32 12.46
CA GLY A 129 0.12 -15.74 12.49
C GLY A 129 -0.41 -16.28 11.16
N GLY A 130 -0.03 -15.59 10.08
CA GLY A 130 -0.45 -15.85 8.71
C GLY A 130 -1.57 -14.94 8.24
N VAL A 131 -1.74 -14.86 6.91
CA VAL A 131 -2.83 -14.12 6.25
C VAL A 131 -3.63 -15.05 5.35
N THR A 132 -4.93 -14.78 5.25
CA THR A 132 -5.84 -15.57 4.42
C THR A 132 -6.23 -14.78 3.18
N LEU A 133 -6.01 -15.38 2.01
CA LEU A 133 -6.41 -14.77 0.73
C LEU A 133 -6.79 -15.83 -0.32
N THR A 134 -7.61 -15.41 -1.29
CA THR A 134 -8.00 -16.23 -2.43
C THR A 134 -7.03 -16.01 -3.58
N SER A 135 -6.41 -17.07 -4.10
CA SER A 135 -5.47 -16.95 -5.22
C SER A 135 -6.15 -16.46 -6.50
N ASN A 136 -5.53 -15.46 -7.15
CA ASN A 136 -6.00 -14.91 -8.42
C ASN A 136 -5.55 -15.72 -9.65
N ALA A 137 -4.63 -16.69 -9.47
CA ALA A 137 -4.05 -17.47 -10.55
C ALA A 137 -3.75 -18.92 -10.12
N SER A 138 -3.55 -19.79 -11.11
CA SER A 138 -3.09 -21.18 -10.88
C SER A 138 -1.64 -21.29 -11.35
N PHE A 139 -0.72 -21.58 -10.44
CA PHE A 139 0.70 -21.74 -10.74
C PHE A 139 1.42 -22.53 -9.65
N THR A 140 2.62 -23.02 -9.95
CA THR A 140 3.53 -23.63 -8.98
C THR A 140 4.78 -22.79 -8.91
N THR A 141 5.21 -22.45 -7.71
CA THR A 141 6.45 -21.67 -7.48
C THR A 141 7.31 -22.36 -6.44
N LYS A 142 8.60 -22.06 -6.46
CA LYS A 142 9.59 -22.60 -5.53
C LYS A 142 10.33 -21.46 -4.84
N ASP A 143 10.57 -21.62 -3.55
CA ASP A 143 11.65 -20.92 -2.87
C ASP A 143 12.89 -21.86 -2.76
N THR A 144 13.84 -21.53 -1.90
CA THR A 144 15.07 -22.32 -1.70
C THR A 144 14.80 -23.73 -1.15
N GLU A 145 13.72 -23.94 -0.42
CA GLU A 145 13.47 -25.18 0.33
C GLU A 145 12.14 -25.84 -0.02
N ASN A 146 11.15 -25.05 -0.46
CA ASN A 146 9.78 -25.51 -0.60
C ASN A 146 9.21 -25.29 -1.99
N THR A 147 8.22 -26.11 -2.35
CA THR A 147 7.40 -25.93 -3.55
C THR A 147 5.97 -25.65 -3.11
N TYR A 148 5.43 -24.54 -3.61
CA TYR A 148 4.07 -24.08 -3.33
C TYR A 148 3.20 -24.18 -4.58
N GLN A 149 1.98 -24.71 -4.41
CA GLN A 149 0.99 -24.79 -5.48
C GLN A 149 -0.21 -23.91 -5.14
N PHE A 150 -0.53 -23.00 -6.02
CA PHE A 150 -1.71 -22.14 -5.93
C PHE A 150 -2.70 -22.50 -7.02
N LYS A 151 -4.00 -22.45 -6.71
CA LYS A 151 -5.10 -22.66 -7.64
C LYS A 151 -6.00 -21.44 -7.62
N LYS A 152 -6.32 -20.90 -8.80
CA LYS A 152 -7.23 -19.75 -8.95
C LYS A 152 -8.57 -20.02 -8.25
N GLY A 153 -9.03 -19.05 -7.47
CA GLY A 153 -10.29 -19.13 -6.73
C GLY A 153 -10.23 -19.94 -5.44
N LYS A 154 -9.09 -20.59 -5.13
CA LYS A 154 -8.92 -21.30 -3.85
C LYS A 154 -8.35 -20.37 -2.79
N GLU A 155 -8.89 -20.47 -1.59
CA GLU A 155 -8.42 -19.77 -0.41
C GLU A 155 -7.22 -20.48 0.22
N TYR A 156 -6.24 -19.71 0.67
CA TYR A 156 -5.04 -20.18 1.35
C TYR A 156 -4.76 -19.32 2.57
N LYS A 157 -4.47 -19.95 3.69
CA LYS A 157 -3.82 -19.30 4.83
C LYS A 157 -2.31 -19.41 4.61
N MET A 158 -1.65 -18.31 4.38
CA MET A 158 -0.22 -18.24 4.04
C MET A 158 0.58 -17.72 5.23
N ASN A 159 1.71 -18.37 5.53
CA ASN A 159 2.76 -17.78 6.36
C ASN A 159 3.61 -16.77 5.53
N GLY A 160 4.61 -16.15 6.15
CA GLY A 160 5.43 -15.13 5.49
C GLY A 160 6.19 -15.65 4.27
N GLU A 161 6.75 -16.87 4.31
CA GLU A 161 7.45 -17.49 3.17
C GLU A 161 6.50 -17.77 2.01
N GLN A 162 5.34 -18.33 2.29
CA GLN A 162 4.33 -18.59 1.27
C GLN A 162 3.81 -17.31 0.63
N ALA A 163 3.56 -16.27 1.44
CA ALA A 163 3.13 -14.95 0.95
C ALA A 163 4.21 -14.32 0.07
N LEU A 164 5.49 -14.42 0.47
CA LEU A 164 6.61 -13.91 -0.30
C LEU A 164 6.77 -14.65 -1.64
N ALA A 165 6.71 -15.99 -1.63
CA ALA A 165 6.74 -16.80 -2.84
C ALA A 165 5.59 -16.47 -3.79
N TYR A 166 4.37 -16.29 -3.24
CA TYR A 166 3.19 -15.88 -3.99
C TYR A 166 3.37 -14.51 -4.66
N MET A 167 3.90 -13.52 -3.93
CA MET A 167 4.14 -12.16 -4.41
C MET A 167 5.25 -12.06 -5.46
N ARG A 168 6.29 -12.91 -5.37
CA ARG A 168 7.46 -12.89 -6.26
C ARG A 168 7.25 -13.64 -7.58
N SER A 169 6.29 -14.56 -7.62
CA SER A 169 6.02 -15.38 -8.81
C SER A 169 5.71 -14.51 -10.03
N ARG A 170 6.39 -14.77 -11.14
CA ARG A 170 6.29 -13.98 -12.37
C ARG A 170 6.40 -14.81 -13.64
N LYS A 171 7.40 -15.71 -13.68
CA LYS A 171 7.77 -16.46 -14.88
C LYS A 171 7.16 -17.87 -14.92
N GLU A 172 6.61 -18.31 -13.81
CA GLU A 172 5.97 -19.62 -13.67
C GLU A 172 4.76 -19.70 -14.59
N GLU A 173 4.54 -20.86 -15.17
CA GLU A 173 3.37 -21.13 -16.02
C GLU A 173 2.08 -20.83 -15.23
N GLY A 174 1.20 -20.04 -15.82
CA GLY A 174 -0.05 -19.61 -15.18
C GLY A 174 0.07 -18.42 -14.22
N ALA A 175 1.28 -17.95 -13.89
CA ALA A 175 1.48 -16.83 -12.97
C ALA A 175 1.09 -15.46 -13.57
N GLY A 176 0.86 -15.35 -14.88
CA GLY A 176 0.37 -14.11 -15.51
C GLY A 176 1.42 -13.02 -15.69
N GLY A 177 2.71 -13.38 -15.67
CA GLY A 177 3.80 -12.44 -15.95
C GLY A 177 3.92 -11.30 -14.93
N ASP A 178 4.32 -10.13 -15.41
CA ASP A 178 4.51 -8.95 -14.56
C ASP A 178 3.19 -8.40 -14.03
N GLU A 179 2.15 -8.40 -14.83
CA GLU A 179 0.81 -7.96 -14.41
C GLU A 179 0.25 -8.85 -13.29
N GLY A 180 0.34 -10.17 -13.44
CA GLY A 180 -0.06 -11.12 -12.39
C GLY A 180 0.72 -10.92 -11.09
N ARG A 181 2.01 -10.65 -11.18
CA ARG A 181 2.86 -10.32 -10.02
C ARG A 181 2.36 -9.04 -9.33
N GLN A 182 2.13 -7.97 -10.06
CA GLN A 182 1.61 -6.70 -9.52
C GLN A 182 0.29 -6.89 -8.79
N GLN A 183 -0.64 -7.63 -9.39
CA GLN A 183 -1.93 -7.94 -8.76
C GLN A 183 -1.76 -8.71 -7.45
N ARG A 184 -0.86 -9.69 -7.39
CA ARG A 184 -0.58 -10.46 -6.16
C ARG A 184 0.07 -9.61 -5.08
N GLN A 185 1.03 -8.76 -5.43
CA GLN A 185 1.64 -7.81 -4.50
C GLN A 185 0.60 -6.89 -3.89
N GLN A 186 -0.26 -6.29 -4.73
CA GLN A 186 -1.35 -5.42 -4.28
C GLN A 186 -2.32 -6.18 -3.36
N GLN A 187 -2.67 -7.42 -3.72
CA GLN A 187 -3.58 -8.26 -2.94
C GLN A 187 -3.03 -8.55 -1.55
N VAL A 188 -1.78 -9.02 -1.45
CA VAL A 188 -1.14 -9.36 -0.17
C VAL A 188 -1.01 -8.10 0.70
N ILE A 189 -0.53 -6.99 0.15
CA ILE A 189 -0.38 -5.72 0.89
C ILE A 189 -1.73 -5.25 1.45
N THR A 190 -2.79 -5.35 0.65
CA THR A 190 -4.15 -4.97 1.09
C THR A 190 -4.64 -5.85 2.24
N VAL A 191 -4.42 -7.16 2.16
CA VAL A 191 -4.82 -8.09 3.22
C VAL A 191 -3.99 -7.87 4.48
N VAL A 192 -2.68 -7.72 4.35
CA VAL A 192 -1.77 -7.44 5.47
C VAL A 192 -2.18 -6.15 6.21
N ALA A 193 -2.49 -5.08 5.46
CA ALA A 193 -2.95 -3.82 6.07
C ALA A 193 -4.23 -4.02 6.87
N LYS A 194 -5.22 -4.70 6.29
CA LYS A 194 -6.50 -4.99 6.95
C LYS A 194 -6.29 -5.82 8.21
N GLU A 195 -5.57 -6.92 8.13
CA GLU A 195 -5.32 -7.83 9.27
C GLU A 195 -4.53 -7.13 10.38
N ALA A 196 -3.51 -6.33 10.03
CA ALA A 196 -2.73 -5.57 11.01
C ALA A 196 -3.61 -4.55 11.77
N LEU A 197 -4.48 -3.83 11.07
CA LEU A 197 -5.39 -2.87 11.69
C LEU A 197 -6.53 -3.56 12.48
N SER A 198 -6.90 -4.77 12.12
CA SER A 198 -7.96 -5.55 12.81
C SER A 198 -7.50 -6.24 14.10
N ILE A 199 -6.21 -6.13 14.47
CA ILE A 199 -5.68 -6.74 15.71
C ILE A 199 -6.28 -6.03 16.94
N ASN A 200 -6.95 -6.78 17.81
CA ASN A 200 -7.58 -6.27 19.05
C ASN A 200 -6.59 -5.92 20.16
N SER A 201 -5.32 -5.71 19.85
CA SER A 201 -4.26 -5.42 20.82
C SER A 201 -3.27 -4.41 20.30
N VAL A 202 -3.26 -3.24 20.91
CA VAL A 202 -2.25 -2.20 20.66
C VAL A 202 -0.83 -2.72 20.92
N THR A 203 -0.64 -3.52 21.98
CA THR A 203 0.66 -4.12 22.30
C THR A 203 1.14 -5.05 21.18
N LYS A 204 0.25 -5.86 20.61
CA LYS A 204 0.59 -6.75 19.49
C LYS A 204 0.91 -5.95 18.23
N LEU A 205 0.13 -4.93 17.91
CA LEU A 205 0.41 -4.03 16.77
C LEU A 205 1.79 -3.38 16.90
N ASN A 206 2.12 -2.90 18.09
CA ASN A 206 3.44 -2.34 18.37
C ASN A 206 4.57 -3.37 18.26
N GLY A 207 4.32 -4.63 18.64
CA GLY A 207 5.24 -5.75 18.43
C GLY A 207 5.54 -5.98 16.95
N ILE A 208 4.51 -5.96 16.11
CA ILE A 208 4.64 -6.07 14.65
C ILE A 208 5.49 -4.94 14.06
N PHE A 209 5.21 -3.69 14.44
CA PHE A 209 6.00 -2.55 13.99
C PHE A 209 7.47 -2.65 14.44
N LYS A 210 7.72 -3.13 15.67
CA LYS A 210 9.06 -3.36 16.16
C LYS A 210 9.77 -4.49 15.41
N ALA A 211 9.10 -5.60 15.13
CA ALA A 211 9.67 -6.72 14.38
C ALA A 211 10.03 -6.31 12.93
N ALA A 212 9.17 -5.52 12.29
CA ALA A 212 9.38 -5.03 10.92
C ALA A 212 10.23 -3.76 10.81
N GLN A 213 10.77 -3.22 11.92
CA GLN A 213 11.36 -1.88 11.99
C GLN A 213 12.46 -1.57 10.96
N ASN A 214 13.24 -2.56 10.52
CA ASN A 214 14.31 -2.37 9.52
C ASN A 214 13.78 -2.38 8.07
N ASN A 215 12.54 -2.78 7.89
CA ASN A 215 11.90 -3.03 6.61
C ASN A 215 10.61 -2.20 6.42
N LEU A 216 10.35 -1.28 7.35
CA LEU A 216 9.18 -0.42 7.38
C LEU A 216 9.58 1.01 7.71
N LYS A 217 9.00 1.99 7.01
CA LYS A 217 9.12 3.42 7.31
C LYS A 217 7.74 4.04 7.41
N THR A 218 7.55 4.98 8.33
CA THR A 218 6.30 5.72 8.51
C THR A 218 6.56 7.06 9.19
N ASP A 219 5.69 8.03 8.97
CA ASP A 219 5.63 9.28 9.73
C ASP A 219 4.78 9.17 11.01
N LEU A 220 4.05 8.04 11.18
CA LEU A 220 3.24 7.81 12.37
C LEU A 220 4.09 7.69 13.63
N SER A 221 3.84 8.55 14.58
CA SER A 221 4.30 8.35 15.96
C SER A 221 3.51 7.21 16.62
N PHE A 222 4.02 6.74 17.76
CA PHE A 222 3.33 5.72 18.56
C PHE A 222 1.90 6.14 18.98
N VAL A 223 1.73 7.41 19.33
CA VAL A 223 0.42 7.97 19.71
C VAL A 223 -0.53 7.96 18.52
N GLN A 224 -0.05 8.38 17.35
CA GLN A 224 -0.83 8.39 16.12
C GLN A 224 -1.17 6.98 15.62
N LEU A 225 -0.27 6.02 15.79
CA LEU A 225 -0.55 4.62 15.48
C LEU A 225 -1.67 4.03 16.35
N ASN A 226 -1.64 4.34 17.66
CA ASN A 226 -2.70 3.91 18.57
C ASN A 226 -4.03 4.57 18.23
N ARG A 227 -4.02 5.85 17.86
CA ARG A 227 -5.17 6.57 17.37
C ARG A 227 -5.73 5.93 16.09
N LEU A 228 -4.88 5.74 15.08
CA LEU A 228 -5.25 5.10 13.81
C LEU A 228 -5.93 3.75 14.07
N LYS A 229 -5.39 2.95 14.99
CA LYS A 229 -5.98 1.68 15.40
C LYS A 229 -7.36 1.86 16.03
N SER A 230 -7.48 2.80 16.98
CA SER A 230 -8.78 3.08 17.67
C SER A 230 -9.84 3.58 16.69
N ASP A 231 -9.46 4.44 15.74
CA ASP A 231 -10.38 4.98 14.75
C ASP A 231 -10.78 3.92 13.71
N TYR A 232 -9.83 3.06 13.31
CA TYR A 232 -10.12 1.93 12.43
C TYR A 232 -11.06 0.92 13.10
N ASP A 233 -10.91 0.63 14.39
CA ASP A 233 -11.80 -0.29 15.11
C ASP A 233 -13.27 0.14 15.05
N LYS A 234 -13.53 1.44 14.99
CA LYS A 234 -14.89 1.98 14.82
C LYS A 234 -15.41 1.85 13.37
N ALA A 235 -14.49 1.78 12.39
CA ALA A 235 -14.78 1.86 10.96
C ALA A 235 -14.54 0.56 10.19
N GLN A 236 -14.09 -0.52 10.85
CA GLN A 236 -13.69 -1.76 10.20
C GLN A 236 -14.83 -2.64 9.67
N ASP A 237 -16.04 -2.46 10.20
CA ASP A 237 -17.20 -3.26 9.79
C ASP A 237 -17.78 -2.84 8.45
N ASN A 238 -17.49 -1.62 8.00
CA ASN A 238 -17.93 -1.07 6.72
C ASN A 238 -16.74 -0.64 5.87
N VAL A 239 -16.06 -1.61 5.25
CA VAL A 239 -14.90 -1.38 4.38
C VAL A 239 -15.30 -1.46 2.92
N GLU A 240 -15.38 -0.30 2.26
CA GLU A 240 -15.58 -0.19 0.82
C GLU A 240 -14.23 -0.28 0.09
N ARG A 241 -14.09 -1.27 -0.81
CA ARG A 241 -12.88 -1.44 -1.63
C ARG A 241 -13.14 -0.97 -3.04
N LEU A 242 -12.30 -0.07 -3.51
CA LEU A 242 -12.40 0.55 -4.83
C LEU A 242 -11.14 0.27 -5.64
N THR A 243 -11.34 0.09 -6.93
CA THR A 243 -10.27 -0.01 -7.92
C THR A 243 -10.52 1.02 -9.00
N ILE A 244 -9.46 1.70 -9.43
CA ILE A 244 -9.55 2.67 -10.53
C ILE A 244 -9.66 1.89 -11.84
N ASP A 245 -10.73 2.10 -12.58
CA ASP A 245 -10.88 1.53 -13.93
C ASP A 245 -10.12 2.38 -14.95
N GLY A 246 -9.53 1.70 -15.92
CA GLY A 246 -8.71 2.35 -16.93
C GLY A 246 -8.20 1.35 -17.97
N GLN A 247 -7.27 1.79 -18.78
CA GLN A 247 -6.64 0.96 -19.80
C GLN A 247 -5.12 1.13 -19.81
N ASN A 248 -4.42 0.05 -20.13
CA ASN A 248 -2.99 0.11 -20.40
C ASN A 248 -2.77 0.53 -21.86
N ALA A 249 -1.96 1.57 -22.07
CA ALA A 249 -1.61 2.04 -23.41
C ALA A 249 -0.16 2.54 -23.47
N LEU A 250 0.39 2.53 -24.68
CA LEU A 250 1.71 3.06 -24.97
C LEU A 250 1.67 4.61 -24.97
N GLY A 251 2.56 5.24 -24.22
CA GLY A 251 2.74 6.68 -24.24
C GLY A 251 3.60 7.15 -25.42
N ASN A 252 3.69 8.45 -25.63
CA ASN A 252 4.52 9.06 -26.68
C ASN A 252 6.03 8.85 -26.48
N ASP A 253 6.44 8.45 -25.28
CA ASP A 253 7.79 8.11 -24.84
C ASP A 253 8.12 6.61 -25.01
N ASN A 254 7.24 5.84 -25.66
CA ASN A 254 7.34 4.40 -25.84
C ASN A 254 7.32 3.59 -24.52
N LEU A 255 6.78 4.15 -23.44
CA LEU A 255 6.54 3.44 -22.20
C LEU A 255 5.05 3.11 -22.06
N TYR A 256 4.73 1.94 -21.47
CA TYR A 256 3.36 1.58 -21.14
C TYR A 256 2.94 2.28 -19.85
N TYR A 257 1.73 2.88 -19.87
CA TYR A 257 1.08 3.54 -18.75
C TYR A 257 -0.31 2.97 -18.52
N PHE A 258 -0.77 3.03 -17.28
CA PHE A 258 -2.18 2.91 -16.97
C PHE A 258 -2.83 4.28 -17.08
N TYR A 259 -3.84 4.40 -17.92
CA TYR A 259 -4.66 5.60 -18.12
C TYR A 259 -6.01 5.39 -17.42
N PRO A 260 -6.25 6.03 -16.28
CA PRO A 260 -7.57 5.98 -15.64
C PRO A 260 -8.66 6.51 -16.55
N TYR A 261 -9.82 5.87 -16.56
CA TYR A 261 -11.01 6.48 -17.15
C TYR A 261 -11.45 7.66 -16.29
N GLU A 262 -11.74 8.78 -16.92
CA GLU A 262 -12.04 10.05 -16.26
C GLU A 262 -13.22 9.92 -15.27
N ASN A 263 -14.28 9.23 -15.67
CA ASN A 263 -15.45 9.00 -14.82
C ASN A 263 -15.09 8.16 -13.60
N SER A 264 -14.35 7.06 -13.75
CA SER A 264 -13.92 6.22 -12.63
C SER A 264 -13.06 6.99 -11.65
N LEU A 265 -12.08 7.73 -12.14
CA LEU A 265 -11.21 8.55 -11.27
C LEU A 265 -12.00 9.65 -10.55
N LYS A 266 -12.95 10.30 -11.22
CA LYS A 266 -13.83 11.32 -10.63
C LYS A 266 -14.72 10.75 -9.53
N ASP A 267 -15.33 9.60 -9.77
CA ASP A 267 -16.21 8.94 -8.80
C ASP A 267 -15.44 8.50 -7.55
N ILE A 268 -14.23 7.96 -7.72
CA ILE A 268 -13.38 7.56 -6.61
C ILE A 268 -12.92 8.79 -5.79
N LYS A 269 -12.51 9.87 -6.46
CA LYS A 269 -12.17 11.14 -5.80
C LYS A 269 -13.34 11.66 -4.98
N GLN A 270 -14.55 11.61 -5.52
CA GLN A 270 -15.74 12.09 -4.81
C GLN A 270 -16.02 11.23 -3.57
N LYS A 271 -15.97 9.90 -3.69
CA LYS A 271 -16.14 8.98 -2.56
C LYS A 271 -15.12 9.22 -1.45
N LEU A 272 -13.85 9.44 -1.81
CA LEU A 272 -12.81 9.79 -0.83
C LEU A 272 -13.08 11.13 -0.16
N LYS A 273 -13.49 12.17 -0.93
CA LYS A 273 -13.87 13.48 -0.37
C LYS A 273 -15.07 13.39 0.56
N ASP A 274 -16.06 12.57 0.21
CA ASP A 274 -17.24 12.38 1.04
C ASP A 274 -16.91 11.63 2.32
N SER A 275 -15.97 10.68 2.29
CA SER A 275 -15.51 9.97 3.47
C SER A 275 -14.67 10.84 4.43
N LEU A 276 -14.28 12.05 4.02
CA LEU A 276 -13.48 12.99 4.82
C LEU A 276 -14.32 14.15 5.41
N LYS A 277 -15.62 14.14 5.19
CA LYS A 277 -16.56 15.10 5.77
C LYS A 277 -17.03 14.62 7.13
#